data_795643494891bb3dd60fcf97bf7b62f3
#
_entry.id   795643494891bb3dd60fcf97bf7b62f3
#
_cell.length_a   1.000
_cell.length_b   1.000
_cell.length_c   1.000
_cell.angle_alpha   90.00
_cell.angle_beta   90.00
_cell.angle_gamma   90.00
#
_symmetry.space_group_name_H-M   'P 1'
#
loop_
_entity.id
_entity.type
_entity.pdbx_description
1 polymer ?
#
loop_
_entity_poly.entity_id
_entity_poly.type
_entity_poly.pdbx_seq_one_letter_code
_entity_poly.pdbx_strand_id
1 'polypeptide(L)'
;YPLELHIVHSKEGLTPEDAYSRTQGLAVLAAMFTLSPNDNPALDHVLDTINVINHTPNHMAQVFHPYALASLLPDDVRRFYRYDGSLTTPVCNEAAIWTVFAQPLHVSKAQLEKLRSLDDGHGRRLQNNYRNPQPLNGRKVYRSFL
;
A
#
# COMPACT_ATOMS: atom_id res chain seq x y z
N TYR A 1 8.74 -0.23 10.01
CA TYR A 1 7.60 0.67 9.82
C TYR A 1 6.31 -0.04 10.23
N PRO A 2 5.38 0.65 10.94
CA PRO A 2 4.15 0.03 11.42
C PRO A 2 3.05 -0.11 10.37
N LEU A 3 3.15 0.61 9.26
CA LEU A 3 2.18 0.62 8.18
C LEU A 3 2.89 0.91 6.85
N GLU A 4 2.35 0.34 5.78
CA GLU A 4 2.75 0.57 4.39
C GLU A 4 1.51 0.77 3.53
N LEU A 5 1.55 1.73 2.63
CA LEU A 5 0.48 2.05 1.67
C LEU A 5 0.96 1.73 0.25
N HIS A 6 0.10 1.13 -0.55
CA HIS A 6 0.34 0.87 -1.96
C HIS A 6 -0.76 1.47 -2.83
N ILE A 7 -0.37 2.20 -3.88
CA ILE A 7 -1.27 2.60 -4.96
C ILE A 7 -0.84 1.83 -6.20
N VAL A 8 -1.69 0.91 -6.63
CA VAL A 8 -1.38 -0.03 -7.72
C VAL A 8 -2.01 0.44 -9.01
N HIS A 9 -1.21 0.45 -10.08
CA HIS A 9 -1.62 0.82 -11.43
C HIS A 9 -1.39 -0.35 -12.37
N SER A 10 -2.37 -0.65 -13.22
CA SER A 10 -2.21 -1.59 -14.33
C SER A 10 -1.65 -0.89 -15.55
N LYS A 11 -0.81 -1.61 -16.30
CA LYS A 11 -0.30 -1.12 -17.58
C LYS A 11 -1.47 -0.89 -18.54
N GLU A 12 -1.43 0.23 -19.26
CA GLU A 12 -2.43 0.58 -20.25
C GLU A 12 -2.64 -0.56 -21.28
N GLY A 13 -3.90 -0.83 -21.61
CA GLY A 13 -4.28 -1.89 -22.55
C GLY A 13 -4.29 -3.31 -21.98
N LEU A 14 -3.98 -3.49 -20.67
CA LEU A 14 -4.11 -4.78 -19.99
C LEU A 14 -5.33 -4.81 -19.08
N THR A 15 -5.97 -5.97 -18.98
CA THR A 15 -6.88 -6.24 -17.87
C THR A 15 -6.10 -6.38 -16.57
N PRO A 16 -6.72 -6.22 -15.40
CA PRO A 16 -6.03 -6.47 -14.12
C PRO A 16 -5.40 -7.86 -14.05
N GLU A 17 -6.10 -8.90 -14.51
CA GLU A 17 -5.65 -10.30 -14.51
C GLU A 17 -4.40 -10.48 -15.39
N ASP A 18 -4.40 -9.87 -16.58
CA ASP A 18 -3.24 -9.90 -17.47
C ASP A 18 -2.05 -9.14 -16.89
N ALA A 19 -2.31 -7.99 -16.27
CA ALA A 19 -1.28 -7.18 -15.64
C ALA A 19 -0.58 -7.91 -14.48
N TYR A 20 -1.33 -8.68 -13.70
CA TYR A 20 -0.77 -9.49 -12.59
C TYR A 20 0.13 -10.64 -13.07
N SER A 21 -0.03 -11.11 -14.28
CA SER A 21 0.72 -12.24 -14.84
C SER A 21 1.90 -11.82 -15.73
N ARG A 22 2.01 -10.55 -16.11
CA ARG A 22 3.04 -10.04 -17.01
C ARG A 22 4.15 -9.31 -16.26
N THR A 23 5.40 -9.58 -16.63
CA THR A 23 6.54 -8.78 -16.17
C THR A 23 6.29 -7.31 -16.48
N GLN A 24 6.46 -6.43 -15.48
CA GLN A 24 6.19 -5.00 -15.57
C GLN A 24 4.74 -4.67 -16.03
N GLY A 25 3.80 -5.55 -15.73
CA GLY A 25 2.38 -5.30 -15.96
C GLY A 25 1.76 -4.34 -14.95
N LEU A 26 2.44 -4.14 -13.81
CA LEU A 26 2.00 -3.28 -12.71
C LEU A 26 3.05 -2.21 -12.40
N ALA A 27 2.58 -1.02 -12.01
CA ALA A 27 3.39 -0.01 -11.35
C ALA A 27 2.82 0.26 -9.97
N VAL A 28 3.64 0.17 -8.93
CA VAL A 28 3.23 0.34 -7.53
C VAL A 28 3.94 1.53 -6.93
N LEU A 29 3.18 2.51 -6.45
CA LEU A 29 3.67 3.58 -5.59
C LEU A 29 3.53 3.13 -4.14
N ALA A 30 4.61 3.19 -3.38
CA ALA A 30 4.63 2.76 -1.98
C ALA A 30 5.14 3.85 -1.06
N ALA A 31 4.45 4.04 0.06
CA ALA A 31 4.87 4.92 1.14
C ALA A 31 4.86 4.17 2.47
N MET A 32 5.94 4.35 3.25
CA MET A 32 6.05 3.84 4.61
C MET A 32 5.50 4.86 5.60
N PHE A 33 5.05 4.41 6.77
CA PHE A 33 4.57 5.30 7.82
C PHE A 33 5.42 5.18 9.07
N THR A 34 5.59 6.30 9.76
CA THR A 34 6.14 6.38 11.12
C THR A 34 5.04 6.75 12.11
N LEU A 35 5.20 6.33 13.36
CA LEU A 35 4.26 6.73 14.41
C LEU A 35 4.41 8.21 14.73
N SER A 36 3.27 8.86 14.94
CA SER A 36 3.13 10.26 15.32
C SER A 36 2.11 10.41 16.46
N PRO A 37 2.25 11.42 17.34
CA PRO A 37 1.20 11.77 18.29
C PRO A 37 -0.06 12.33 17.60
N ASN A 38 0.06 12.86 16.37
CA ASN A 38 -1.02 13.48 15.63
C ASN A 38 -1.57 12.54 14.56
N ASP A 39 -2.88 12.62 14.34
CA ASP A 39 -3.56 11.92 13.25
C ASP A 39 -3.10 12.46 11.89
N ASN A 40 -3.14 11.60 10.89
CA ASN A 40 -2.95 11.96 9.49
C ASN A 40 -4.32 12.15 8.82
N PRO A 41 -4.73 13.39 8.51
CA PRO A 41 -6.05 13.66 7.93
C PRO A 41 -6.27 12.99 6.56
N ALA A 42 -5.20 12.71 5.81
CA ALA A 42 -5.32 12.04 4.52
C ALA A 42 -5.86 10.59 4.65
N LEU A 43 -5.75 9.98 5.83
CA LEU A 43 -6.28 8.64 6.09
C LEU A 43 -7.76 8.63 6.48
N ASP A 44 -8.38 9.77 6.80
CA ASP A 44 -9.73 9.83 7.35
C ASP A 44 -10.75 9.17 6.42
N HIS A 45 -10.68 9.44 5.12
CA HIS A 45 -11.58 8.85 4.13
C HIS A 45 -11.51 7.30 4.08
N VAL A 46 -10.32 6.75 4.25
CA VAL A 46 -10.10 5.31 4.33
C VAL A 46 -10.64 4.76 5.65
N LEU A 47 -10.31 5.45 6.75
CA LEU A 47 -10.67 5.02 8.10
C LEU A 47 -12.17 5.08 8.37
N ASP A 48 -12.89 6.05 7.79
CA ASP A 48 -14.35 6.13 7.90
C ASP A 48 -15.04 4.94 7.22
N THR A 49 -14.46 4.47 6.12
CA THR A 49 -14.99 3.31 5.40
C THR A 49 -14.77 2.00 6.17
N ILE A 50 -13.72 1.89 6.99
CA ILE A 50 -13.42 0.69 7.79
C ILE A 50 -14.58 0.30 8.71
N ASN A 51 -15.24 1.27 9.32
CA ASN A 51 -16.35 1.00 10.22
C ASN A 51 -17.53 0.29 9.52
N VAL A 52 -17.67 0.50 8.21
CA VAL A 52 -18.74 -0.09 7.39
C VAL A 52 -18.41 -1.52 6.96
N ILE A 53 -17.14 -1.79 6.66
CA ILE A 53 -16.69 -3.11 6.16
C ILE A 53 -16.17 -4.03 7.26
N ASN A 54 -15.98 -3.49 8.48
CA ASN A 54 -15.44 -4.25 9.59
C ASN A 54 -16.29 -5.50 9.89
N HIS A 55 -15.64 -6.62 10.18
CA HIS A 55 -16.23 -7.92 10.51
C HIS A 55 -17.03 -8.63 9.40
N THR A 56 -17.03 -8.11 8.17
CA THR A 56 -17.73 -8.76 7.05
C THR A 56 -16.74 -9.03 5.91
N PRO A 57 -16.18 -10.25 5.82
CA PRO A 57 -15.28 -10.62 4.74
C PRO A 57 -15.93 -10.41 3.37
N ASN A 58 -15.14 -9.92 2.39
CA ASN A 58 -15.59 -9.60 1.03
C ASN A 58 -16.70 -8.54 0.95
N HIS A 59 -16.95 -7.81 2.02
CA HIS A 59 -17.87 -6.68 1.97
C HIS A 59 -17.21 -5.50 1.24
N MET A 60 -17.93 -4.92 0.30
CA MET A 60 -17.54 -3.69 -0.39
C MET A 60 -18.34 -2.52 0.17
N ALA A 61 -17.67 -1.43 0.47
CA ALA A 61 -18.32 -0.18 0.84
C ALA A 61 -17.87 0.93 -0.10
N GLN A 62 -18.80 1.84 -0.41
CA GLN A 62 -18.47 3.03 -1.17
C GLN A 62 -17.79 4.04 -0.24
N VAL A 63 -16.71 4.67 -0.73
CA VAL A 63 -16.11 5.83 -0.05
C VAL A 63 -17.10 6.98 -0.14
N PHE A 64 -17.51 7.52 1.02
CA PHE A 64 -18.56 8.54 1.10
C PHE A 64 -18.20 9.86 0.42
N HIS A 65 -16.93 10.23 0.46
CA HIS A 65 -16.44 11.47 -0.13
C HIS A 65 -15.27 11.17 -1.06
N PRO A 66 -15.39 11.48 -2.36
CA PRO A 66 -14.27 11.37 -3.29
C PRO A 66 -13.07 12.21 -2.81
N TYR A 67 -11.88 11.66 -2.92
CA TYR A 67 -10.64 12.36 -2.58
C TYR A 67 -9.55 12.08 -3.62
N ALA A 68 -8.60 12.98 -3.73
CA ALA A 68 -7.47 12.81 -4.63
C ALA A 68 -6.48 11.78 -4.04
N LEU A 69 -6.15 10.72 -4.78
CA LEU A 69 -5.14 9.75 -4.33
C LEU A 69 -3.77 10.40 -4.06
N ALA A 70 -3.50 11.55 -4.68
CA ALA A 70 -2.30 12.33 -4.42
C ALA A 70 -2.17 12.79 -2.96
N SER A 71 -3.28 12.95 -2.21
CA SER A 71 -3.23 13.30 -0.80
C SER A 71 -2.64 12.19 0.09
N LEU A 72 -2.56 10.96 -0.43
CA LEU A 72 -1.95 9.82 0.23
C LEU A 72 -0.45 9.67 -0.08
N LEU A 73 0.14 10.60 -0.83
CA LEU A 73 1.55 10.60 -1.16
C LEU A 73 2.32 11.58 -0.26
N PRO A 74 3.63 11.37 -0.04
CA PRO A 74 4.46 12.34 0.67
C PRO A 74 4.64 13.63 -0.15
N ASP A 75 4.98 14.74 0.53
CA ASP A 75 5.21 16.04 -0.10
C ASP A 75 6.36 16.00 -1.11
N ASP A 76 7.43 15.27 -0.79
CA ASP A 76 8.55 15.10 -1.70
C ASP A 76 8.51 13.76 -2.44
N VAL A 77 7.72 13.71 -3.51
CA VAL A 77 7.62 12.56 -4.42
C VAL A 77 8.82 12.42 -5.36
N ARG A 78 9.76 13.36 -5.37
CA ARG A 78 10.95 13.31 -6.24
C ARG A 78 12.03 12.40 -5.68
N ARG A 79 12.01 12.10 -4.37
CA ARG A 79 12.97 11.23 -3.69
C ARG A 79 12.36 9.84 -3.50
N PHE A 80 12.81 8.89 -4.30
CA PHE A 80 12.29 7.52 -4.28
C PHE A 80 13.36 6.49 -4.62
N TYR A 81 13.08 5.25 -4.28
CA TYR A 81 13.78 4.06 -4.75
C TYR A 81 12.92 3.34 -5.78
N ARG A 82 13.55 2.80 -6.84
CA ARG A 82 12.86 2.06 -7.91
C ARG A 82 13.53 0.73 -8.17
N TYR A 83 12.72 -0.33 -8.29
CA TYR A 83 13.20 -1.67 -8.60
C TYR A 83 12.08 -2.54 -9.18
N ASP A 84 12.47 -3.59 -9.92
CA ASP A 84 11.56 -4.65 -10.35
C ASP A 84 11.35 -5.63 -9.19
N GLY A 85 10.09 -5.93 -8.89
CA GLY A 85 9.72 -6.78 -7.77
C GLY A 85 8.44 -7.57 -8.01
N SER A 86 7.93 -8.15 -6.94
CA SER A 86 6.75 -8.99 -6.96
C SER A 86 5.56 -8.34 -6.28
N LEU A 87 4.40 -8.93 -6.44
CA LEU A 87 3.28 -8.72 -5.53
C LEU A 87 3.65 -9.20 -4.12
N THR A 88 3.04 -8.60 -3.11
CA THR A 88 3.20 -8.95 -1.70
C THR A 88 2.13 -9.91 -1.19
N THR A 89 1.16 -10.22 -2.05
CA THR A 89 0.08 -11.18 -1.79
C THR A 89 0.24 -12.43 -2.66
N PRO A 90 -0.27 -13.62 -2.27
CA PRO A 90 -0.25 -14.82 -3.12
C PRO A 90 -0.92 -14.56 -4.49
N VAL A 91 -0.32 -15.04 -5.60
CA VAL A 91 0.83 -15.95 -5.74
C VAL A 91 2.18 -15.24 -5.87
N CYS A 92 2.29 -13.96 -5.47
CA CYS A 92 3.56 -13.22 -5.43
C CYS A 92 4.27 -13.09 -6.79
N ASN A 93 3.53 -12.91 -7.87
CA ASN A 93 4.07 -12.77 -9.23
C ASN A 93 5.07 -11.61 -9.33
N GLU A 94 6.15 -11.83 -10.07
CA GLU A 94 7.18 -10.81 -10.36
C GLU A 94 6.72 -9.87 -11.51
N ALA A 95 5.63 -9.16 -11.27
CA ALA A 95 4.92 -8.33 -12.25
C ALA A 95 5.05 -6.84 -12.00
N ALA A 96 5.68 -6.41 -10.91
CA ALA A 96 5.56 -5.03 -10.43
C ALA A 96 6.87 -4.23 -10.58
N ILE A 97 6.73 -3.01 -11.09
CA ILE A 97 7.74 -1.96 -10.94
C ILE A 97 7.39 -1.19 -9.66
N TRP A 98 8.22 -1.28 -8.65
CA TRP A 98 8.07 -0.58 -7.39
C TRP A 98 8.70 0.80 -7.41
N THR A 99 7.98 1.79 -6.89
CA THR A 99 8.49 3.10 -6.55
C THR A 99 8.21 3.34 -5.08
N VAL A 100 9.22 3.25 -4.23
CA VAL A 100 9.11 3.45 -2.78
C VAL A 100 9.62 4.84 -2.44
N PHE A 101 8.76 5.70 -1.92
CA PHE A 101 9.15 7.05 -1.54
C PHE A 101 10.08 7.04 -0.34
N ALA A 102 11.10 7.91 -0.40
CA ALA A 102 12.11 8.01 0.65
C ALA A 102 11.58 8.72 1.91
N GLN A 103 10.66 9.68 1.74
CA GLN A 103 10.02 10.38 2.84
C GLN A 103 8.87 9.54 3.36
N PRO A 104 8.89 9.11 4.64
CA PRO A 104 7.76 8.43 5.24
C PRO A 104 6.61 9.41 5.51
N LEU A 105 5.40 8.88 5.50
CA LEU A 105 4.21 9.51 6.02
C LEU A 105 4.12 9.30 7.54
N HIS A 106 3.13 9.92 8.18
CA HIS A 106 2.85 9.67 9.58
C HIS A 106 1.49 9.02 9.78
N VAL A 107 1.35 8.27 10.87
CA VAL A 107 0.10 7.66 11.32
C VAL A 107 0.07 7.71 12.85
N SER A 108 -1.08 8.05 13.43
CA SER A 108 -1.23 7.99 14.88
C SER A 108 -1.44 6.55 15.36
N LYS A 109 -1.21 6.33 16.65
CA LYS A 109 -1.49 5.04 17.27
C LYS A 109 -2.99 4.69 17.16
N ALA A 110 -3.89 5.66 17.30
CA ALA A 110 -5.34 5.47 17.19
C ALA A 110 -5.75 5.03 15.79
N GLN A 111 -5.24 5.71 14.76
CA GLN A 111 -5.49 5.35 13.36
C GLN A 111 -4.94 3.96 13.02
N LEU A 112 -3.74 3.64 13.48
CA LEU A 112 -3.13 2.32 13.27
C LEU A 112 -3.95 1.19 13.94
N GLU A 113 -4.43 1.40 15.17
CA GLU A 113 -5.27 0.42 15.85
C GLU A 113 -6.63 0.25 15.15
N LYS A 114 -7.19 1.31 14.57
CA LYS A 114 -8.40 1.24 13.75
C LYS A 114 -8.19 0.37 12.51
N LEU A 115 -7.05 0.51 11.80
CA LEU A 115 -6.67 -0.36 10.68
C LEU A 115 -6.53 -1.83 11.13
N ARG A 116 -5.87 -2.06 12.27
CA ARG A 116 -5.66 -3.39 12.84
C ARG A 116 -6.91 -4.03 13.43
N SER A 117 -7.99 -3.27 13.59
CA SER A 117 -9.26 -3.81 14.08
C SER A 117 -10.03 -4.60 13.02
N LEU A 118 -9.64 -4.49 11.74
CA LEU A 118 -10.21 -5.30 10.68
C LEU A 118 -10.04 -6.80 10.97
N ASP A 119 -11.08 -7.57 10.63
CA ASP A 119 -11.07 -9.03 10.75
C ASP A 119 -10.50 -9.68 9.48
N ASP A 120 -9.71 -10.74 9.63
CA ASP A 120 -9.13 -11.51 8.54
C ASP A 120 -10.12 -12.52 7.90
N GLY A 121 -11.38 -12.50 8.31
CA GLY A 121 -12.40 -13.45 7.91
C GLY A 121 -12.45 -14.74 8.74
N HIS A 122 -11.56 -14.86 9.73
CA HIS A 122 -11.46 -16.01 10.64
C HIS A 122 -11.55 -15.61 12.12
N GLY A 123 -12.05 -14.41 12.39
CA GLY A 123 -12.20 -13.88 13.76
C GLY A 123 -10.88 -13.38 14.37
N ARG A 124 -9.84 -13.16 13.57
CA ARG A 124 -8.56 -12.63 14.03
C ARG A 124 -8.33 -11.24 13.46
N ARG A 125 -7.65 -10.39 14.22
CA ARG A 125 -7.26 -9.05 13.76
C ARG A 125 -6.32 -9.14 12.56
N LEU A 126 -6.60 -8.33 11.53
CA LEU A 126 -5.76 -8.20 10.34
C LEU A 126 -4.53 -7.35 10.66
N GLN A 127 -3.45 -8.01 11.06
CA GLN A 127 -2.17 -7.40 11.41
C GLN A 127 -1.00 -8.31 11.02
N ASN A 128 0.21 -7.76 10.89
CA ASN A 128 1.41 -8.51 10.50
C ASN A 128 1.22 -9.24 9.16
N ASN A 129 0.47 -8.62 8.23
CA ASN A 129 0.11 -9.16 6.93
C ASN A 129 1.11 -8.78 5.82
N TYR A 130 2.33 -8.43 6.18
CA TYR A 130 3.41 -8.11 5.25
C TYR A 130 4.10 -9.39 4.73
N ARG A 131 4.59 -9.34 3.50
CA ARG A 131 5.53 -10.33 2.99
C ARG A 131 6.93 -10.02 3.48
N ASN A 132 7.66 -11.02 3.97
CA ASN A 132 9.06 -10.84 4.36
C ASN A 132 9.90 -10.34 3.17
N PRO A 133 10.92 -9.48 3.42
CA PRO A 133 11.84 -9.05 2.39
C PRO A 133 12.47 -10.24 1.67
N GLN A 134 12.57 -10.15 0.35
CA GLN A 134 13.16 -11.19 -0.50
C GLN A 134 14.58 -10.80 -0.88
N PRO A 135 15.48 -11.77 -1.08
CA PRO A 135 16.83 -11.51 -1.59
C PRO A 135 16.80 -10.74 -2.91
N LEU A 136 17.78 -9.89 -3.14
CA LEU A 136 17.86 -9.12 -4.38
C LEU A 136 18.05 -9.99 -5.62
N ASN A 137 18.73 -11.12 -5.50
CA ASN A 137 18.98 -12.07 -6.60
C ASN A 137 19.51 -11.39 -7.88
N GLY A 138 20.44 -10.45 -7.72
CA GLY A 138 21.02 -9.69 -8.82
C GLY A 138 20.18 -8.51 -9.32
N ARG A 139 18.99 -8.28 -8.78
CA ARG A 139 18.19 -7.10 -9.12
C ARG A 139 18.87 -5.82 -8.63
N LYS A 140 18.69 -4.74 -9.39
CA LYS A 140 19.22 -3.42 -9.03
C LYS A 140 18.14 -2.59 -8.37
N VAL A 141 18.52 -1.85 -7.33
CA VAL A 141 17.69 -0.80 -6.74
C VAL A 141 18.28 0.54 -7.14
N TYR A 142 17.49 1.31 -7.84
CA TYR A 142 17.85 2.68 -8.25
C TYR A 142 17.32 3.67 -7.24
N ARG A 143 18.02 4.80 -7.08
CA ARG A 143 17.51 5.94 -6.31
C ARG A 143 17.52 7.19 -7.16
N SER A 144 16.54 8.08 -6.95
CA SER A 144 16.39 9.33 -7.69
C SER A 144 17.19 10.51 -7.10
N PHE A 145 17.94 10.29 -6.04
CA PHE A 145 18.66 11.32 -5.28
C PHE A 145 20.06 10.85 -4.91
N LEU A 146 20.95 11.80 -4.61
CA LEU A 146 22.33 11.56 -4.15
C LEU A 146 22.36 11.19 -2.65
#